data_c86a7ddc8ae4bbe235ceaadcd7bd5a5d
#
_entry.id   c86a7ddc8ae4bbe235ceaadcd7bd5a5d
#
_cell.length_a   1.000
_cell.length_b   1.000
_cell.length_c   1.000
_cell.angle_alpha   90.00
_cell.angle_beta   90.00
_cell.angle_gamma   90.00
#
_symmetry.space_group_name_H-M   'P 1'
#
loop_
_entity.id
_entity.type
_entity.pdbx_description
1 polymer ?
#
loop_
_entity_poly.entity_id
_entity_poly.type
_entity_poly.pdbx_seq_one_letter_code
_entity_poly.pdbx_strand_id
1 'polypeptide(L)'
;MSIGPRRLFVRDVRVLALLVLASLLLWASHAWRLAGGLDELSGHAGQRLALLSASLDAELLRFESLPSVLARHPVLPALLANPDDAQLRAQANALLEDVNARTGAAMLYLIAADGNTLAASNWRRPDSFVGENYAFRPYFRAALAGGTGKFFAVGATTRVPGMFIAHPVRDAAGVAGVLA
;
A
#
# COMPACT_ATOMS: atom_id res chain seq x y z
N MET A 1 -39.44 -1.92 81.15
CA MET A 1 -39.72 -2.10 79.71
C MET A 1 -38.40 -2.40 79.04
N SER A 2 -38.03 -3.70 78.89
CA SER A 2 -36.72 -4.14 78.39
C SER A 2 -36.81 -4.32 76.89
N ILE A 3 -36.07 -3.47 76.13
CA ILE A 3 -35.93 -3.60 74.67
C ILE A 3 -34.83 -4.64 74.42
N GLY A 4 -35.26 -5.86 74.01
CA GLY A 4 -34.37 -7.00 73.89
C GLY A 4 -33.33 -6.81 72.86
N PRO A 5 -32.10 -7.28 73.05
CA PRO A 5 -30.88 -7.08 72.19
C PRO A 5 -31.03 -7.70 70.79
N ARG A 6 -32.01 -8.57 70.58
CA ARG A 6 -32.26 -9.24 69.26
C ARG A 6 -32.69 -8.28 68.15
N ARG A 7 -33.43 -7.21 68.47
CA ARG A 7 -33.90 -6.27 67.42
C ARG A 7 -32.84 -5.32 66.89
N LEU A 8 -31.85 -4.99 67.72
CA LEU A 8 -30.69 -4.16 67.30
C LEU A 8 -29.78 -4.95 66.35
N PHE A 9 -29.48 -6.21 66.67
CA PHE A 9 -28.63 -7.07 65.83
C PHE A 9 -29.19 -7.31 64.43
N VAL A 10 -30.51 -7.55 64.29
CA VAL A 10 -31.17 -7.76 62.96
C VAL A 10 -31.17 -6.48 62.13
N ARG A 11 -31.25 -5.32 62.73
CA ARG A 11 -31.20 -4.03 62.03
C ARG A 11 -29.80 -3.76 61.48
N ASP A 12 -28.76 -4.05 62.24
CA ASP A 12 -27.37 -3.84 61.88
C ASP A 12 -26.95 -4.81 60.76
N VAL A 13 -27.38 -6.06 60.78
CA VAL A 13 -27.15 -7.03 59.72
C VAL A 13 -27.84 -6.62 58.41
N ARG A 14 -29.05 -6.06 58.45
CA ARG A 14 -29.75 -5.54 57.25
C ARG A 14 -29.02 -4.33 56.67
N VAL A 15 -28.52 -3.41 57.48
CA VAL A 15 -27.76 -2.25 57.05
C VAL A 15 -26.46 -2.70 56.37
N LEU A 16 -25.74 -3.64 56.98
CA LEU A 16 -24.52 -4.20 56.42
C LEU A 16 -24.77 -4.87 55.07
N ALA A 17 -25.86 -5.67 54.97
CA ALA A 17 -26.22 -6.32 53.70
C ALA A 17 -26.56 -5.31 52.57
N LEU A 18 -27.26 -4.20 52.92
CA LEU A 18 -27.57 -3.14 51.98
C LEU A 18 -26.31 -2.39 51.53
N LEU A 19 -25.33 -2.15 52.40
CA LEU A 19 -24.07 -1.53 52.07
C LEU A 19 -23.20 -2.41 51.13
N VAL A 20 -23.19 -3.73 51.40
CA VAL A 20 -22.52 -4.69 50.54
C VAL A 20 -23.17 -4.75 49.17
N LEU A 21 -24.48 -4.78 49.08
CA LEU A 21 -25.25 -4.78 47.85
C LEU A 21 -25.00 -3.49 47.04
N ALA A 22 -25.01 -2.34 47.69
CA ALA A 22 -24.71 -1.05 47.07
C ALA A 22 -23.29 -0.99 46.52
N SER A 23 -22.33 -1.52 47.27
CA SER A 23 -20.91 -1.61 46.83
C SER A 23 -20.73 -2.49 45.60
N LEU A 24 -21.42 -3.65 45.56
CA LEU A 24 -21.41 -4.56 44.40
C LEU A 24 -22.07 -3.93 43.17
N LEU A 25 -23.15 -3.20 43.31
CA LEU A 25 -23.82 -2.49 42.23
C LEU A 25 -22.94 -1.37 41.66
N LEU A 26 -22.29 -0.61 42.54
CA LEU A 26 -21.33 0.41 42.12
C LEU A 26 -20.13 -0.19 41.40
N TRP A 27 -19.57 -1.28 41.89
CA TRP A 27 -18.47 -1.99 41.26
C TRP A 27 -18.87 -2.56 39.89
N ALA A 28 -20.04 -3.20 39.80
CA ALA A 28 -20.56 -3.74 38.55
C ALA A 28 -20.81 -2.64 37.49
N SER A 29 -21.40 -1.49 37.91
CA SER A 29 -21.62 -0.35 37.02
C SER A 29 -20.30 0.27 36.54
N HIS A 30 -19.25 0.30 37.38
CA HIS A 30 -17.93 0.80 37.02
C HIS A 30 -17.22 -0.14 36.06
N ALA A 31 -17.27 -1.45 36.30
CA ALA A 31 -16.75 -2.47 35.43
C ALA A 31 -17.41 -2.44 34.02
N TRP A 32 -18.71 -2.24 33.97
CA TRP A 32 -19.48 -2.14 32.71
C TRP A 32 -19.10 -0.90 31.90
N ARG A 33 -18.88 0.24 32.55
CA ARG A 33 -18.43 1.49 31.90
C ARG A 33 -17.03 1.37 31.33
N LEU A 34 -16.12 0.70 32.05
CA LEU A 34 -14.76 0.47 31.57
C LEU A 34 -14.72 -0.49 30.36
N ALA A 35 -15.51 -1.55 30.37
CA ALA A 35 -15.60 -2.49 29.26
C ALA A 35 -16.18 -1.82 27.99
N GLY A 36 -17.27 -1.06 28.12
CA GLY A 36 -17.88 -0.34 26.99
C GLY A 36 -16.97 0.74 26.37
N GLY A 37 -16.19 1.46 27.21
CA GLY A 37 -15.27 2.50 26.72
C GLY A 37 -14.10 1.96 25.92
N LEU A 38 -13.61 0.77 26.21
CA LEU A 38 -12.53 0.13 25.46
C LEU A 38 -13.00 -0.40 24.10
N ASP A 39 -14.23 -0.92 24.01
CA ASP A 39 -14.80 -1.39 22.75
C ASP A 39 -15.09 -0.23 21.78
N GLU A 40 -15.54 0.90 22.29
CA GLU A 40 -15.80 2.10 21.47
C GLU A 40 -14.51 2.71 20.91
N LEU A 41 -13.45 2.77 21.71
CA LEU A 41 -12.14 3.25 21.27
C LEU A 41 -11.47 2.31 20.24
N SER A 42 -11.61 1.00 20.41
CA SER A 42 -11.08 0.01 19.47
C SER A 42 -11.86 0.01 18.15
N GLY A 43 -13.17 0.21 18.18
CA GLY A 43 -14.01 0.34 17.00
C GLY A 43 -13.66 1.58 16.15
N HIS A 44 -13.47 2.74 16.79
CA HIS A 44 -13.08 3.96 16.08
C HIS A 44 -11.66 3.91 15.52
N ALA A 45 -10.72 3.26 16.21
CA ALA A 45 -9.37 3.05 15.70
C ALA A 45 -9.36 2.10 14.48
N GLY A 46 -10.13 1.02 14.54
CA GLY A 46 -10.30 0.08 13.43
C GLY A 46 -10.94 0.72 12.19
N GLN A 47 -11.98 1.53 12.36
CA GLN A 47 -12.63 2.25 11.26
C GLN A 47 -11.70 3.29 10.62
N ARG A 48 -10.92 4.03 11.40
CA ARG A 48 -9.94 4.98 10.86
C ARG A 48 -8.82 4.29 10.09
N LEU A 49 -8.32 3.17 10.60
CA LEU A 49 -7.33 2.34 9.89
C LEU A 49 -7.91 1.77 8.59
N ALA A 50 -9.16 1.29 8.58
CA ALA A 50 -9.82 0.79 7.40
C ALA A 50 -10.06 1.90 6.34
N LEU A 51 -10.41 3.12 6.76
CA LEU A 51 -10.54 4.26 5.85
C LEU A 51 -9.19 4.69 5.28
N LEU A 52 -8.13 4.71 6.09
CA LEU A 52 -6.77 5.02 5.64
C LEU A 52 -6.24 3.95 4.67
N SER A 53 -6.45 2.66 4.96
CA SER A 53 -6.06 1.59 4.04
C SER A 53 -6.84 1.65 2.74
N ALA A 54 -8.16 1.89 2.78
CA ALA A 54 -8.99 2.03 1.59
C ALA A 54 -8.57 3.23 0.72
N SER A 55 -8.17 4.36 1.32
CA SER A 55 -7.68 5.51 0.58
C SER A 55 -6.31 5.25 -0.06
N LEU A 56 -5.41 4.54 0.63
CA LEU A 56 -4.13 4.12 0.07
C LEU A 56 -4.32 3.09 -1.05
N ASP A 57 -5.23 2.14 -0.89
CA ASP A 57 -5.55 1.16 -1.92
C ASP A 57 -6.14 1.83 -3.18
N ALA A 58 -7.00 2.84 -3.01
CA ALA A 58 -7.56 3.61 -4.13
C ALA A 58 -6.47 4.40 -4.90
N GLU A 59 -5.53 5.03 -4.19
CA GLU A 59 -4.38 5.70 -4.82
C GLU A 59 -3.48 4.69 -5.55
N LEU A 60 -3.18 3.54 -4.95
CA LEU A 60 -2.38 2.48 -5.58
C LEU A 60 -3.06 1.93 -6.84
N LEU A 61 -4.38 1.71 -6.82
CA LEU A 61 -5.16 1.24 -7.98
C LEU A 61 -5.08 2.23 -9.16
N ARG A 62 -5.03 3.54 -8.89
CA ARG A 62 -4.86 4.56 -9.92
C ARG A 62 -3.54 4.40 -10.67
N PHE A 63 -2.44 4.15 -9.95
CA PHE A 63 -1.13 3.95 -10.56
C PHE A 63 -0.93 2.54 -11.14
N GLU A 64 -1.70 1.56 -10.69
CA GLU A 64 -1.62 0.18 -11.18
C GLU A 64 -2.09 0.05 -12.64
N SER A 65 -3.12 0.80 -13.02
CA SER A 65 -3.66 0.75 -14.38
C SER A 65 -2.75 1.42 -15.43
N LEU A 66 -1.94 2.41 -15.01
CA LEU A 66 -1.12 3.21 -15.91
C LEU A 66 -0.09 2.37 -16.70
N PRO A 67 0.78 1.56 -16.07
CA PRO A 67 1.72 0.73 -16.81
C PRO A 67 1.01 -0.29 -17.71
N SER A 68 -0.17 -0.81 -17.31
CA SER A 68 -0.91 -1.81 -18.08
C SER A 68 -1.45 -1.25 -19.40
N VAL A 69 -1.91 0.00 -19.39
CA VAL A 69 -2.39 0.69 -20.60
C VAL A 69 -1.22 1.13 -21.47
N LEU A 70 -0.21 1.76 -20.84
CA LEU A 70 0.95 2.29 -21.53
C LEU A 70 1.81 1.18 -22.18
N ALA A 71 1.90 0.00 -21.56
CA ALA A 71 2.62 -1.16 -22.11
C ALA A 71 2.13 -1.61 -23.49
N ARG A 72 0.91 -1.20 -23.89
CA ARG A 72 0.32 -1.49 -25.21
C ARG A 72 0.68 -0.45 -26.29
N HIS A 73 1.36 0.65 -25.91
CA HIS A 73 1.72 1.67 -26.88
C HIS A 73 2.77 1.13 -27.85
N PRO A 74 2.55 1.26 -29.18
CA PRO A 74 3.33 0.55 -30.22
C PRO A 74 4.84 0.88 -30.20
N VAL A 75 5.25 2.05 -29.73
CA VAL A 75 6.67 2.44 -29.65
C VAL A 75 7.46 1.57 -28.68
N LEU A 76 6.80 1.03 -27.61
CA LEU A 76 7.52 0.26 -26.59
C LEU A 76 7.95 -1.13 -27.10
N PRO A 77 7.06 -1.98 -27.67
CA PRO A 77 7.50 -3.23 -28.26
C PRO A 77 8.41 -3.01 -29.49
N ALA A 78 8.22 -1.92 -30.25
CA ALA A 78 9.11 -1.60 -31.36
C ALA A 78 10.55 -1.31 -30.90
N LEU A 79 10.73 -0.56 -29.78
CA LEU A 79 12.04 -0.32 -29.20
C LEU A 79 12.65 -1.60 -28.61
N LEU A 80 11.85 -2.46 -27.98
CA LEU A 80 12.33 -3.75 -27.46
C LEU A 80 12.81 -4.67 -28.58
N ALA A 81 12.18 -4.62 -29.75
CA ALA A 81 12.61 -5.38 -30.93
C ALA A 81 13.88 -4.77 -31.60
N ASN A 82 14.10 -3.46 -31.46
CA ASN A 82 15.21 -2.74 -32.07
C ASN A 82 15.88 -1.83 -31.02
N PRO A 83 16.59 -2.37 -30.02
CA PRO A 83 17.08 -1.62 -28.87
C PRO A 83 18.15 -0.56 -29.23
N ASP A 84 18.82 -0.69 -30.37
CA ASP A 84 19.85 0.25 -30.83
C ASP A 84 19.28 1.42 -31.67
N ASP A 85 17.97 1.40 -32.00
CA ASP A 85 17.34 2.45 -32.78
C ASP A 85 17.20 3.72 -31.92
N ALA A 86 18.00 4.73 -32.24
CA ALA A 86 18.05 6.02 -31.55
C ALA A 86 16.73 6.79 -31.69
N GLN A 87 16.00 6.65 -32.81
CA GLN A 87 14.75 7.35 -33.04
C GLN A 87 13.62 6.74 -32.21
N LEU A 88 13.52 5.41 -32.15
CA LEU A 88 12.56 4.72 -31.28
C LEU A 88 12.82 5.00 -29.80
N ARG A 89 14.09 5.03 -29.40
CA ARG A 89 14.49 5.40 -28.03
C ARG A 89 14.08 6.83 -27.68
N ALA A 90 14.32 7.80 -28.59
CA ALA A 90 13.91 9.18 -28.38
C ALA A 90 12.38 9.31 -28.25
N GLN A 91 11.62 8.61 -29.10
CA GLN A 91 10.15 8.58 -29.02
C GLN A 91 9.64 7.94 -27.73
N ALA A 92 10.23 6.83 -27.30
CA ALA A 92 9.86 6.17 -26.05
C ALA A 92 10.17 7.04 -24.82
N ASN A 93 11.35 7.69 -24.78
CA ASN A 93 11.70 8.63 -23.72
C ASN A 93 10.72 9.79 -23.64
N ALA A 94 10.39 10.41 -24.78
CA ALA A 94 9.43 11.52 -24.82
C ALA A 94 8.03 11.10 -24.40
N LEU A 95 7.57 9.92 -24.81
CA LEU A 95 6.29 9.34 -24.37
C LEU A 95 6.26 9.13 -22.86
N LEU A 96 7.29 8.50 -22.29
CA LEU A 96 7.35 8.22 -20.86
C LEU A 96 7.47 9.52 -20.05
N GLU A 97 8.21 10.51 -20.51
CA GLU A 97 8.34 11.85 -19.90
C GLU A 97 6.98 12.58 -19.88
N ASP A 98 6.25 12.62 -21.01
CA ASP A 98 4.93 13.27 -21.12
C ASP A 98 3.89 12.60 -20.21
N VAL A 99 3.81 11.27 -20.26
CA VAL A 99 2.87 10.52 -19.40
C VAL A 99 3.20 10.71 -17.93
N ASN A 100 4.48 10.68 -17.56
CA ASN A 100 4.92 10.91 -16.18
C ASN A 100 4.52 12.30 -15.68
N ALA A 101 4.72 13.34 -16.48
CA ALA A 101 4.36 14.71 -16.13
C ALA A 101 2.84 14.89 -15.92
N ARG A 102 2.01 14.15 -16.65
CA ARG A 102 0.53 14.22 -16.57
C ARG A 102 -0.05 13.40 -15.43
N THR A 103 0.60 12.32 -15.06
CA THR A 103 0.04 11.37 -14.09
C THR A 103 0.55 11.57 -12.67
N GLY A 104 1.69 12.25 -12.52
CA GLY A 104 2.36 12.42 -11.23
C GLY A 104 3.00 11.13 -10.71
N ALA A 105 3.21 10.12 -11.57
CA ALA A 105 4.00 8.95 -11.22
C ALA A 105 5.42 9.39 -10.84
N ALA A 106 6.09 8.64 -9.95
CA ALA A 106 7.44 8.99 -9.55
C ALA A 106 8.42 8.86 -10.73
N MET A 107 8.42 7.72 -11.41
CA MET A 107 9.23 7.42 -12.59
C MET A 107 8.54 6.36 -13.44
N LEU A 108 8.69 6.45 -14.77
CA LEU A 108 8.29 5.43 -15.73
C LEU A 108 9.52 5.00 -16.53
N TYR A 109 9.73 3.70 -16.71
CA TYR A 109 10.88 3.19 -17.44
C TYR A 109 10.62 1.83 -18.09
N LEU A 110 11.21 1.63 -19.28
CA LEU A 110 11.12 0.43 -20.09
C LEU A 110 12.37 -0.41 -19.92
N ILE A 111 12.19 -1.67 -19.54
CA ILE A 111 13.27 -2.61 -19.25
C ILE A 111 13.19 -3.76 -20.27
N ALA A 112 14.28 -4.06 -20.92
CA ALA A 112 14.41 -5.21 -21.82
C ALA A 112 14.43 -6.53 -21.03
N ALA A 113 14.27 -7.66 -21.72
CA ALA A 113 14.22 -8.99 -21.08
C ALA A 113 15.50 -9.37 -20.32
N ASP A 114 16.65 -8.79 -20.67
CA ASP A 114 17.93 -8.95 -19.97
C ASP A 114 18.08 -8.08 -18.72
N GLY A 115 17.06 -7.22 -18.44
CA GLY A 115 17.04 -6.30 -17.31
C GLY A 115 17.61 -4.92 -17.57
N ASN A 116 18.13 -4.63 -18.78
CA ASN A 116 18.66 -3.31 -19.12
C ASN A 116 17.54 -2.32 -19.43
N THR A 117 17.62 -1.11 -18.89
CA THR A 117 16.66 -0.04 -19.12
C THR A 117 16.95 0.68 -20.43
N LEU A 118 16.04 0.58 -21.39
CA LEU A 118 16.18 1.17 -22.74
C LEU A 118 15.68 2.61 -22.81
N ALA A 119 14.62 2.94 -22.04
CA ALA A 119 14.02 4.26 -22.01
C ALA A 119 13.46 4.58 -20.62
N ALA A 120 13.44 5.87 -20.26
CA ALA A 120 12.93 6.32 -18.96
C ALA A 120 12.40 7.74 -19.01
N SER A 121 11.40 8.06 -18.15
CA SER A 121 10.84 9.41 -18.02
C SER A 121 11.86 10.46 -17.55
N ASN A 122 12.90 10.01 -16.81
CA ASN A 122 13.98 10.88 -16.31
C ASN A 122 15.25 10.84 -17.18
N TRP A 123 15.14 10.48 -18.45
CA TRP A 123 16.26 10.25 -19.36
C TRP A 123 17.24 11.45 -19.51
N ARG A 124 16.77 12.69 -19.26
CA ARG A 124 17.59 13.91 -19.31
C ARG A 124 18.31 14.23 -18.00
N ARG A 125 17.98 13.52 -16.93
CA ARG A 125 18.51 13.84 -15.60
C ARG A 125 19.85 13.13 -15.35
N PRO A 126 20.69 13.67 -14.43
CA PRO A 126 21.95 13.00 -14.05
C PRO A 126 21.72 11.63 -13.37
N ASP A 127 20.56 11.43 -12.75
CA ASP A 127 20.10 10.19 -12.12
C ASP A 127 19.20 9.37 -13.06
N SER A 128 19.44 9.45 -14.38
CA SER A 128 18.69 8.71 -15.40
C SER A 128 18.75 7.20 -15.15
N PHE A 129 17.62 6.53 -15.39
CA PHE A 129 17.54 5.08 -15.31
C PHE A 129 17.97 4.39 -16.60
N VAL A 130 18.13 5.13 -17.71
CA VAL A 130 18.58 4.58 -18.99
C VAL A 130 19.99 4.00 -18.84
N GLY A 131 20.15 2.72 -19.21
CA GLY A 131 21.41 1.96 -19.07
C GLY A 131 21.56 1.22 -17.73
N GLU A 132 20.69 1.49 -16.73
CA GLU A 132 20.68 0.75 -15.48
C GLU A 132 20.08 -0.64 -15.66
N ASN A 133 20.58 -1.63 -14.89
CA ASN A 133 20.07 -3.01 -14.94
C ASN A 133 19.28 -3.36 -13.69
N TYR A 134 18.03 -3.81 -13.89
CA TYR A 134 17.09 -4.17 -12.83
C TYR A 134 16.67 -5.66 -12.85
N ALA A 135 17.42 -6.55 -13.50
CA ALA A 135 17.14 -7.98 -13.59
C ALA A 135 16.99 -8.65 -12.21
N PHE A 136 17.64 -8.12 -11.17
CA PHE A 136 17.58 -8.64 -9.80
C PHE A 136 16.29 -8.28 -9.05
N ARG A 137 15.50 -7.32 -9.56
CA ARG A 137 14.32 -6.81 -8.86
C ARG A 137 13.14 -7.78 -8.93
N PRO A 138 12.44 -8.03 -7.79
CA PRO A 138 11.30 -8.95 -7.77
C PRO A 138 10.14 -8.51 -8.68
N TYR A 139 9.82 -7.22 -8.75
CA TYR A 139 8.77 -6.70 -9.64
C TYR A 139 9.07 -6.95 -11.11
N PHE A 140 10.34 -6.82 -11.53
CA PHE A 140 10.78 -7.11 -12.89
C PHE A 140 10.58 -8.59 -13.24
N ARG A 141 11.06 -9.49 -12.36
CA ARG A 141 10.93 -10.94 -12.58
C ARG A 141 9.49 -11.39 -12.66
N ALA A 142 8.62 -10.86 -11.79
CA ALA A 142 7.19 -11.17 -11.81
C ALA A 142 6.52 -10.69 -13.11
N ALA A 143 6.84 -9.49 -13.58
CA ALA A 143 6.31 -8.95 -14.83
C ALA A 143 6.88 -9.69 -16.06
N LEU A 144 8.15 -10.03 -16.07
CA LEU A 144 8.76 -10.81 -17.15
C LEU A 144 8.16 -12.22 -17.26
N ALA A 145 7.74 -12.81 -16.14
CA ALA A 145 6.98 -14.08 -16.13
C ALA A 145 5.52 -13.94 -16.62
N GLY A 146 5.09 -12.73 -17.02
CA GLY A 146 3.80 -12.44 -17.62
C GLY A 146 2.71 -11.96 -16.66
N GLY A 147 3.00 -11.83 -15.35
CA GLY A 147 2.13 -11.29 -14.32
C GLY A 147 2.28 -9.77 -14.12
N THR A 148 1.60 -9.23 -13.11
CA THR A 148 1.86 -7.88 -12.59
C THR A 148 2.88 -7.96 -11.46
N GLY A 149 3.98 -7.25 -11.59
CA GLY A 149 4.98 -7.14 -10.53
C GLY A 149 4.65 -6.00 -9.59
N LYS A 150 4.53 -6.29 -8.29
CA LYS A 150 4.35 -5.28 -7.23
C LYS A 150 5.39 -5.50 -6.15
N PHE A 151 6.10 -4.45 -5.76
CA PHE A 151 7.13 -4.56 -4.75
C PHE A 151 7.39 -3.23 -4.06
N PHE A 152 7.28 -3.20 -2.73
CA PHE A 152 7.65 -2.03 -1.94
C PHE A 152 9.11 -2.16 -1.50
N ALA A 153 9.95 -1.20 -1.90
CA ALA A 153 11.37 -1.21 -1.57
C ALA A 153 12.01 0.17 -1.67
N VAL A 154 13.24 0.26 -1.20
CA VAL A 154 14.11 1.40 -1.48
C VAL A 154 14.63 1.30 -2.92
N GLY A 155 14.48 2.38 -3.68
CA GLY A 155 15.00 2.49 -5.03
C GLY A 155 16.52 2.27 -5.08
N ALA A 156 17.01 1.46 -6.02
CA ALA A 156 18.45 1.21 -6.15
C ALA A 156 19.21 2.46 -6.55
N THR A 157 18.65 3.23 -7.46
CA THR A 157 19.24 4.46 -8.01
C THR A 157 18.85 5.69 -7.19
N THR A 158 17.57 5.86 -6.90
CA THR A 158 17.06 7.06 -6.19
C THR A 158 17.29 7.06 -4.69
N ARG A 159 17.49 5.88 -4.07
CA ARG A 159 17.59 5.68 -2.60
C ARG A 159 16.33 6.11 -1.83
N VAL A 160 15.21 6.30 -2.51
CA VAL A 160 13.92 6.67 -1.92
C VAL A 160 13.03 5.43 -1.80
N PRO A 161 12.35 5.21 -0.65
CA PRO A 161 11.34 4.18 -0.53
C PRO A 161 10.15 4.45 -1.45
N GLY A 162 9.66 3.42 -2.12
CA GLY A 162 8.52 3.54 -3.01
C GLY A 162 7.88 2.20 -3.38
N MET A 163 6.67 2.28 -3.91
CA MET A 163 5.99 1.15 -4.53
C MET A 163 6.39 1.07 -5.98
N PHE A 164 6.89 -0.08 -6.38
CA PHE A 164 7.21 -0.41 -7.76
C PHE A 164 6.09 -1.28 -8.33
N ILE A 165 5.51 -0.84 -9.46
CA ILE A 165 4.44 -1.55 -10.16
C ILE A 165 4.91 -1.77 -11.60
N ALA A 166 4.93 -3.00 -12.04
CA ALA A 166 5.48 -3.38 -13.33
C ALA A 166 4.52 -4.28 -14.12
N HIS A 167 4.41 -4.03 -15.42
CA HIS A 167 3.60 -4.81 -16.34
C HIS A 167 4.44 -5.34 -17.52
N PRO A 168 4.11 -6.53 -18.04
CA PRO A 168 4.76 -7.06 -19.22
C PRO A 168 4.42 -6.23 -20.45
N VAL A 169 5.42 -5.88 -21.24
CA VAL A 169 5.28 -5.40 -22.61
C VAL A 169 5.37 -6.61 -23.52
N ARG A 170 4.34 -6.81 -24.35
CA ARG A 170 4.21 -7.99 -25.18
C ARG A 170 4.38 -7.65 -26.65
N ASP A 171 4.95 -8.59 -27.39
CA ASP A 171 4.97 -8.64 -28.84
C ASP A 171 4.25 -9.90 -29.36
N ALA A 172 4.39 -10.24 -30.63
CA ALA A 172 3.79 -11.42 -31.23
C ALA A 172 4.38 -12.74 -30.68
N ALA A 173 5.60 -12.72 -30.14
CA ALA A 173 6.30 -13.91 -29.62
C ALA A 173 6.04 -14.12 -28.10
N GLY A 174 5.55 -13.10 -27.40
CA GLY A 174 5.25 -13.20 -25.95
C GLY A 174 5.65 -11.95 -25.16
N VAL A 175 6.31 -12.13 -24.00
CA VAL A 175 6.81 -11.02 -23.18
C VAL A 175 8.17 -10.59 -23.69
N ALA A 176 8.24 -9.42 -24.33
CA ALA A 176 9.45 -8.85 -24.88
C ALA A 176 10.25 -8.02 -23.83
N GLY A 177 9.57 -7.48 -22.84
CA GLY A 177 10.17 -6.65 -21.80
C GLY A 177 9.15 -6.24 -20.74
N VAL A 178 9.50 -5.27 -19.92
CA VAL A 178 8.75 -4.81 -18.77
C VAL A 178 8.68 -3.29 -18.73
N LEU A 179 7.48 -2.75 -18.48
CA LEU A 179 7.27 -1.34 -18.15
C LEU A 179 6.99 -1.22 -16.65
N ALA A 180 7.76 -0.38 -15.96
CA ALA A 180 7.62 -0.14 -14.53
C ALA A 180 7.46 1.36 -14.23
#